data_6b4f1eb14cddf89a557af15821a15d19
#
_entry.id   6b4f1eb14cddf89a557af15821a15d19
#
_cell.length_a   1.000
_cell.length_b   1.000
_cell.length_c   1.000
_cell.angle_alpha   90.00
_cell.angle_beta   90.00
_cell.angle_gamma   90.00
#
_symmetry.space_group_name_H-M   'P 1'
#
loop_
_entity.id
_entity.type
_entity.pdbx_description
1 polymer ?
#
loop_
_entity_poly.entity_id
_entity_poly.type
_entity_poly.pdbx_seq_one_letter_code
_entity_poly.pdbx_strand_id
1 'polypeptide(L)'
;MKHPLTKVFALILGIIVLMIVNMLIGSVRIPVTDVCRILLGDDTNEIWTNIIFQSRLPQALTAIVAGAGLAVSGLQMQTVFRNPLAGPSVLGISNGSALGVAFVVLLSGRIGGVALSRLGYLGDAAMSVAAIVGALAVMLLILWVSQKVKGNVTLLIIGVMIGYLANAIIGVLKFLAPEEDVKAFVVWGLGSFSRVSGDEMILFVILMCILLPLACLLIKSMNLLLLGDRYAANLGLNIRRARMLVIISSGVLVAIVTAYCGPIMFIGLAVPHLARAIFRTSDHAILMPATALCGAVLALVCNLIARMPGFEGALPVNSVTALVGAPVIAMVLFRRRKEDAGE
;
A
#
# COMPACT_ATOMS: atom_id res chain seq x y z
N MET A 1 24.44 -7.55 20.19
CA MET A 1 23.21 -6.98 19.56
C MET A 1 23.60 -5.69 18.88
N LYS A 2 23.62 -5.65 17.54
CA LYS A 2 23.89 -4.40 16.79
C LYS A 2 22.73 -3.45 17.06
N HIS A 3 23.01 -2.22 17.50
CA HIS A 3 22.04 -1.21 17.94
C HIS A 3 20.90 -1.02 16.92
N PRO A 4 19.64 -0.96 17.34
CA PRO A 4 18.50 -0.74 16.44
C PRO A 4 18.65 0.57 15.64
N LEU A 5 19.28 1.58 16.22
CA LEU A 5 19.59 2.86 15.58
C LEU A 5 20.47 2.72 14.32
N THR A 6 21.48 1.83 14.34
CA THR A 6 22.33 1.61 13.16
C THR A 6 21.54 1.05 11.97
N LYS A 7 20.59 0.15 12.24
CA LYS A 7 19.72 -0.42 11.20
C LYS A 7 18.73 0.61 10.65
N VAL A 8 18.17 1.45 11.51
CA VAL A 8 17.31 2.57 11.10
C VAL A 8 18.09 3.53 10.21
N PHE A 9 19.29 3.91 10.62
CA PHE A 9 20.17 4.78 9.81
C PHE A 9 20.51 4.15 8.44
N ALA A 10 20.80 2.85 8.41
CA ALA A 10 21.06 2.13 7.16
C ALA A 10 19.84 2.11 6.22
N LEU A 11 18.62 1.98 6.77
CA LEU A 11 17.38 2.05 5.97
C LEU A 11 17.14 3.46 5.43
N ILE A 12 17.35 4.50 6.24
CA ILE A 12 17.21 5.90 5.80
C ILE A 12 18.23 6.20 4.68
N LEU A 13 19.49 5.80 4.87
CA LEU A 13 20.50 5.94 3.82
C LEU A 13 20.12 5.17 2.56
N GLY A 14 19.59 3.95 2.72
CA GLY A 14 19.06 3.14 1.61
C GLY A 14 17.93 3.85 0.85
N ILE A 15 17.01 4.50 1.55
CA ILE A 15 15.92 5.29 0.92
C ILE A 15 16.50 6.44 0.12
N ILE A 16 17.47 7.19 0.68
CA ILE A 16 18.10 8.31 -0.01
C ILE A 16 18.84 7.84 -1.28
N VAL A 17 19.62 6.77 -1.17
CA VAL A 17 20.32 6.19 -2.31
C VAL A 17 19.34 5.70 -3.37
N LEU A 18 18.31 4.94 -2.98
CA LEU A 18 17.29 4.45 -3.92
C LEU A 18 16.49 5.59 -4.55
N MET A 19 16.21 6.66 -3.81
CA MET A 19 15.55 7.85 -4.35
C MET A 19 16.42 8.47 -5.45
N ILE A 20 17.73 8.67 -5.21
CA ILE A 20 18.68 9.16 -6.22
C ILE A 20 18.71 8.22 -7.44
N VAL A 21 18.80 6.92 -7.22
CA VAL A 21 18.79 5.92 -8.30
C VAL A 21 17.49 5.99 -9.11
N ASN A 22 16.33 6.18 -8.47
CA ASN A 22 15.05 6.38 -9.14
C ASN A 22 15.00 7.69 -9.97
N MET A 23 15.77 8.73 -9.59
CA MET A 23 15.93 9.93 -10.42
C MET A 23 16.80 9.68 -11.65
N LEU A 24 17.82 8.83 -11.54
CA LEU A 24 18.75 8.53 -12.62
C LEU A 24 18.22 7.56 -13.65
N ILE A 25 17.55 6.48 -13.20
CA ILE A 25 17.10 5.37 -14.04
C ILE A 25 15.64 5.59 -14.49
N GLY A 26 15.40 5.40 -15.78
CA GLY A 26 14.06 5.47 -16.40
C GLY A 26 14.15 5.26 -17.90
N SER A 27 13.02 5.39 -18.62
CA SER A 27 12.95 5.22 -20.08
C SER A 27 13.88 6.18 -20.84
N VAL A 28 14.07 7.39 -20.35
CA VAL A 28 15.03 8.38 -20.89
C VAL A 28 16.29 8.35 -20.04
N ARG A 29 17.45 8.21 -20.66
CA ARG A 29 18.76 8.30 -19.97
C ARG A 29 19.13 9.76 -19.79
N ILE A 30 19.21 10.22 -18.54
CA ILE A 30 19.68 11.56 -18.17
C ILE A 30 21.03 11.38 -17.48
N PRO A 31 22.09 12.09 -17.92
CA PRO A 31 23.41 12.04 -17.27
C PRO A 31 23.32 12.45 -15.79
N VAL A 32 24.13 11.81 -14.94
CA VAL A 32 24.14 12.08 -13.49
C VAL A 32 24.44 13.55 -13.19
N THR A 33 25.37 14.14 -13.95
CA THR A 33 25.75 15.56 -13.85
C THR A 33 24.57 16.49 -14.05
N ASP A 34 23.71 16.18 -15.03
CA ASP A 34 22.57 17.02 -15.38
C ASP A 34 21.42 16.83 -14.37
N VAL A 35 21.23 15.62 -13.83
CA VAL A 35 20.29 15.40 -12.71
C VAL A 35 20.71 16.23 -11.49
N CYS A 36 22.02 16.25 -11.15
CA CYS A 36 22.52 17.04 -10.04
C CYS A 36 22.36 18.55 -10.29
N ARG A 37 22.63 19.05 -11.50
CA ARG A 37 22.43 20.45 -11.87
C ARG A 37 20.98 20.88 -11.77
N ILE A 38 20.06 20.07 -12.33
CA ILE A 38 18.61 20.34 -12.28
C ILE A 38 18.11 20.37 -10.83
N LEU A 39 18.57 19.45 -9.98
CA LEU A 39 18.19 19.45 -8.55
C LEU A 39 18.76 20.66 -7.79
N LEU A 40 19.85 21.28 -8.29
CA LEU A 40 20.44 22.51 -7.75
C LEU A 40 19.86 23.80 -8.36
N GLY A 41 18.86 23.66 -9.26
CA GLY A 41 18.16 24.82 -9.83
C GLY A 41 18.67 25.30 -11.20
N ASP A 42 19.41 24.45 -11.92
CA ASP A 42 19.88 24.73 -13.28
C ASP A 42 18.87 24.18 -14.31
N ASP A 43 18.08 25.06 -14.90
CA ASP A 43 17.00 24.73 -15.85
C ASP A 43 17.47 24.72 -17.33
N THR A 44 18.72 24.42 -17.61
CA THR A 44 19.31 24.46 -18.97
C THR A 44 18.60 23.50 -19.95
N ASN A 45 17.91 22.47 -19.48
CA ASN A 45 17.14 21.54 -20.33
C ASN A 45 15.73 21.35 -19.78
N GLU A 46 14.77 22.10 -20.32
CA GLU A 46 13.38 22.09 -19.91
C GLU A 46 12.72 20.69 -19.98
N ILE A 47 13.09 19.85 -20.98
CA ILE A 47 12.56 18.49 -21.14
C ILE A 47 13.01 17.62 -19.96
N TRP A 48 14.28 17.66 -19.60
CA TRP A 48 14.82 16.86 -18.51
C TRP A 48 14.32 17.35 -17.15
N THR A 49 14.22 18.67 -16.96
CA THR A 49 13.62 19.29 -15.78
C THR A 49 12.20 18.81 -15.58
N ASN A 50 11.38 18.82 -16.63
CA ASN A 50 10.02 18.32 -16.59
C ASN A 50 9.95 16.81 -16.28
N ILE A 51 10.83 15.99 -16.88
CA ILE A 51 10.88 14.54 -16.58
C ILE A 51 11.21 14.30 -15.11
N ILE A 52 12.14 15.07 -14.53
CA ILE A 52 12.55 14.89 -13.14
C ILE A 52 11.44 15.36 -12.20
N PHE A 53 10.95 16.58 -12.33
CA PHE A 53 10.01 17.18 -11.37
C PHE A 53 8.57 16.75 -11.57
N GLN A 54 8.11 16.46 -12.80
CA GLN A 54 6.72 16.08 -13.07
C GLN A 54 6.50 14.56 -13.14
N SER A 55 7.57 13.76 -13.28
CA SER A 55 7.43 12.32 -13.39
C SER A 55 8.24 11.56 -12.33
N ARG A 56 9.58 11.69 -12.33
CA ARG A 56 10.45 10.82 -11.51
C ARG A 56 10.35 11.09 -10.03
N LEU A 57 10.41 12.35 -9.63
CA LEU A 57 10.31 12.77 -8.22
C LEU A 57 8.95 12.44 -7.62
N PRO A 58 7.82 12.80 -8.26
CA PRO A 58 6.50 12.42 -7.77
C PRO A 58 6.32 10.90 -7.61
N GLN A 59 6.77 10.11 -8.57
CA GLN A 59 6.69 8.65 -8.49
C GLN A 59 7.50 8.08 -7.34
N ALA A 60 8.72 8.56 -7.13
CA ALA A 60 9.57 8.10 -6.02
C ALA A 60 8.98 8.47 -4.66
N LEU A 61 8.48 9.71 -4.49
CA LEU A 61 7.80 10.14 -3.26
C LEU A 61 6.53 9.33 -3.03
N THR A 62 5.72 9.12 -4.06
CA THR A 62 4.53 8.27 -4.00
C THR A 62 4.88 6.85 -3.58
N ALA A 63 5.94 6.25 -4.13
CA ALA A 63 6.39 4.92 -3.76
C ALA A 63 6.81 4.85 -2.28
N ILE A 64 7.53 5.85 -1.77
CA ILE A 64 7.95 5.92 -0.36
C ILE A 64 6.74 5.90 0.57
N VAL A 65 5.79 6.83 0.38
CA VAL A 65 4.67 6.98 1.32
C VAL A 65 3.63 5.87 1.17
N ALA A 66 3.39 5.38 -0.07
CA ALA A 66 2.52 4.25 -0.32
C ALA A 66 3.08 2.95 0.26
N GLY A 67 4.38 2.70 0.05
CA GLY A 67 5.07 1.55 0.60
C GLY A 67 5.06 1.54 2.13
N ALA A 68 5.35 2.69 2.76
CA ALA A 68 5.26 2.85 4.21
C ALA A 68 3.84 2.59 4.73
N GLY A 69 2.83 3.19 4.10
CA GLY A 69 1.42 3.04 4.50
C GLY A 69 0.92 1.60 4.42
N LEU A 70 1.17 0.93 3.29
CA LEU A 70 0.78 -0.48 3.11
C LEU A 70 1.50 -1.39 4.11
N ALA A 71 2.79 -1.16 4.37
CA ALA A 71 3.57 -1.95 5.31
C ALA A 71 3.06 -1.79 6.75
N VAL A 72 2.81 -0.55 7.20
CA VAL A 72 2.23 -0.27 8.53
C VAL A 72 0.84 -0.87 8.65
N SER A 73 -0.01 -0.70 7.65
CA SER A 73 -1.34 -1.32 7.60
C SER A 73 -1.26 -2.84 7.73
N GLY A 74 -0.32 -3.48 7.03
CA GLY A 74 -0.06 -4.92 7.14
C GLY A 74 0.35 -5.35 8.54
N LEU A 75 1.27 -4.60 9.18
CA LEU A 75 1.69 -4.86 10.56
C LEU A 75 0.51 -4.78 11.53
N GLN A 76 -0.35 -3.78 11.37
CA GLN A 76 -1.57 -3.60 12.16
C GLN A 76 -2.52 -4.80 12.01
N MET A 77 -2.73 -5.28 10.79
CA MET A 77 -3.60 -6.43 10.53
C MET A 77 -3.02 -7.72 11.11
N GLN A 78 -1.73 -7.99 10.91
CA GLN A 78 -1.07 -9.15 11.49
C GLN A 78 -1.17 -9.18 13.01
N THR A 79 -1.11 -8.01 13.66
CA THR A 79 -1.24 -7.88 15.13
C THR A 79 -2.66 -8.13 15.59
N VAL A 80 -3.67 -7.50 14.98
CA VAL A 80 -5.09 -7.65 15.36
C VAL A 80 -5.55 -9.09 15.20
N PHE A 81 -5.21 -9.71 14.06
CA PHE A 81 -5.64 -11.08 13.78
C PHE A 81 -4.71 -12.15 14.38
N ARG A 82 -3.58 -11.75 14.95
CA ARG A 82 -2.53 -12.67 15.43
C ARG A 82 -2.19 -13.72 14.38
N ASN A 83 -2.26 -13.31 13.13
CA ASN A 83 -1.98 -14.16 11.99
C ASN A 83 -0.91 -13.49 11.12
N PRO A 84 0.27 -14.09 10.99
CA PRO A 84 1.34 -13.52 10.20
C PRO A 84 1.00 -13.40 8.71
N LEU A 85 -0.01 -14.12 8.22
CA LEU A 85 -0.49 -14.08 6.85
C LEU A 85 -1.66 -13.10 6.64
N ALA A 86 -2.11 -12.40 7.67
CA ALA A 86 -3.14 -11.39 7.54
C ALA A 86 -2.57 -10.13 6.88
N GLY A 87 -2.82 -9.98 5.59
CA GLY A 87 -2.54 -8.75 4.86
C GLY A 87 -3.70 -7.76 4.93
N PRO A 88 -3.47 -6.49 4.59
CA PRO A 88 -4.52 -5.47 4.60
C PRO A 88 -5.64 -5.75 3.59
N SER A 89 -5.34 -6.44 2.49
CA SER A 89 -6.31 -6.84 1.46
C SER A 89 -7.27 -7.95 1.93
N VAL A 90 -6.91 -8.71 2.98
CA VAL A 90 -7.72 -9.84 3.44
C VAL A 90 -9.09 -9.42 4.00
N LEU A 91 -9.20 -8.19 4.53
CA LEU A 91 -10.49 -7.64 4.96
C LEU A 91 -11.39 -7.19 3.80
N GLY A 92 -10.98 -7.35 2.55
CA GLY A 92 -11.78 -6.95 1.40
C GLY A 92 -11.82 -5.44 1.15
N ILE A 93 -11.07 -4.61 1.90
CA ILE A 93 -11.09 -3.14 1.76
C ILE A 93 -10.60 -2.72 0.37
N SER A 94 -9.50 -3.32 -0.11
CA SER A 94 -9.03 -3.08 -1.48
C SER A 94 -10.03 -3.55 -2.54
N ASN A 95 -10.77 -4.65 -2.29
CA ASN A 95 -11.82 -5.11 -3.18
C ASN A 95 -13.02 -4.16 -3.13
N GLY A 96 -13.30 -3.54 -1.99
CA GLY A 96 -14.28 -2.46 -1.85
C GLY A 96 -13.90 -1.24 -2.70
N SER A 97 -12.62 -0.82 -2.66
CA SER A 97 -12.11 0.23 -3.55
C SER A 97 -12.33 -0.15 -5.01
N ALA A 98 -11.96 -1.36 -5.40
CA ALA A 98 -12.11 -1.85 -6.76
C ALA A 98 -13.60 -1.90 -7.19
N LEU A 99 -14.49 -2.28 -6.28
CA LEU A 99 -15.93 -2.28 -6.53
C LEU A 99 -16.47 -0.85 -6.74
N GLY A 100 -16.04 0.12 -5.92
CA GLY A 100 -16.40 1.52 -6.10
C GLY A 100 -15.97 2.05 -7.47
N VAL A 101 -14.71 1.80 -7.87
CA VAL A 101 -14.20 2.18 -9.19
C VAL A 101 -14.95 1.44 -10.31
N ALA A 102 -15.25 0.14 -10.12
CA ALA A 102 -16.02 -0.63 -11.11
C ALA A 102 -17.40 -0.02 -11.36
N PHE A 103 -18.12 0.41 -10.32
CA PHE A 103 -19.41 1.10 -10.48
C PHE A 103 -19.27 2.38 -11.31
N VAL A 104 -18.25 3.16 -11.06
CA VAL A 104 -18.06 4.45 -11.75
C VAL A 104 -17.55 4.23 -13.17
N VAL A 105 -16.54 3.41 -13.40
CA VAL A 105 -15.92 3.20 -14.72
C VAL A 105 -16.80 2.37 -15.63
N LEU A 106 -17.29 1.21 -15.15
CA LEU A 106 -17.99 0.23 -15.99
C LEU A 106 -19.47 0.61 -16.27
N LEU A 107 -20.07 1.50 -15.47
CA LEU A 107 -21.44 1.98 -15.69
C LEU A 107 -21.51 3.37 -16.33
N SER A 108 -20.43 4.16 -16.31
CA SER A 108 -20.43 5.55 -16.80
C SER A 108 -20.83 5.66 -18.28
N GLY A 109 -20.33 4.77 -19.12
CA GLY A 109 -20.65 4.73 -20.54
C GLY A 109 -22.13 4.45 -20.83
N ARG A 110 -22.84 3.71 -19.95
CA ARG A 110 -24.25 3.39 -20.10
C ARG A 110 -25.21 4.44 -19.51
N ILE A 111 -24.81 5.08 -18.41
CA ILE A 111 -25.70 6.02 -17.69
C ILE A 111 -25.48 7.46 -18.13
N GLY A 112 -24.24 7.85 -18.46
CA GLY A 112 -23.88 9.23 -18.78
C GLY A 112 -23.53 9.50 -20.25
N GLY A 113 -23.50 8.49 -21.10
CA GLY A 113 -23.17 8.64 -22.54
C GLY A 113 -21.71 9.04 -22.84
N VAL A 114 -20.91 9.33 -21.80
CA VAL A 114 -19.48 9.69 -21.91
C VAL A 114 -18.69 8.75 -21.02
N ALA A 115 -17.76 8.00 -21.60
CA ALA A 115 -16.83 7.16 -20.84
C ALA A 115 -15.95 8.05 -19.96
N LEU A 116 -15.86 7.73 -18.67
CA LEU A 116 -15.02 8.49 -17.71
C LEU A 116 -13.55 8.52 -18.13
N SER A 117 -13.09 7.49 -18.83
CA SER A 117 -11.76 7.42 -19.43
C SER A 117 -11.43 8.56 -20.40
N ARG A 118 -12.46 9.23 -20.93
CA ARG A 118 -12.31 10.39 -21.83
C ARG A 118 -12.29 11.75 -21.11
N LEU A 119 -12.58 11.78 -19.82
CA LEU A 119 -12.64 13.02 -19.02
C LEU A 119 -11.29 13.45 -18.42
N GLY A 120 -10.19 12.73 -18.71
CA GLY A 120 -8.85 13.07 -18.23
C GLY A 120 -8.81 13.23 -16.71
N TYR A 121 -8.32 14.36 -16.22
CA TYR A 121 -8.16 14.66 -14.80
C TYR A 121 -9.45 14.49 -13.95
N LEU A 122 -10.61 14.89 -14.49
CA LEU A 122 -11.90 14.69 -13.78
C LEU A 122 -12.25 13.20 -13.66
N GLY A 123 -11.87 12.39 -14.64
CA GLY A 123 -12.06 10.94 -14.59
C GLY A 123 -11.18 10.29 -13.50
N ASP A 124 -9.91 10.70 -13.39
CA ASP A 124 -8.99 10.20 -12.36
C ASP A 124 -9.44 10.59 -10.95
N ALA A 125 -9.87 11.82 -10.74
CA ALA A 125 -10.43 12.28 -9.47
C ALA A 125 -11.71 11.51 -9.08
N ALA A 126 -12.62 11.28 -10.04
CA ALA A 126 -13.83 10.50 -9.81
C ALA A 126 -13.52 9.04 -9.43
N MET A 127 -12.53 8.42 -10.08
CA MET A 127 -12.06 7.07 -9.73
C MET A 127 -11.47 7.03 -8.33
N SER A 128 -10.68 8.03 -7.94
CA SER A 128 -10.08 8.12 -6.61
C SER A 128 -11.14 8.28 -5.52
N VAL A 129 -12.14 9.16 -5.72
CA VAL A 129 -13.28 9.31 -4.81
C VAL A 129 -14.10 8.02 -4.71
N ALA A 130 -14.40 7.39 -5.85
CA ALA A 130 -15.15 6.13 -5.88
C ALA A 130 -14.41 4.99 -5.14
N ALA A 131 -13.08 4.92 -5.30
CA ALA A 131 -12.24 3.98 -4.58
C ALA A 131 -12.31 4.20 -3.06
N ILE A 132 -12.21 5.45 -2.60
CA ILE A 132 -12.34 5.80 -1.17
C ILE A 132 -13.72 5.41 -0.64
N VAL A 133 -14.79 5.80 -1.34
CA VAL A 133 -16.17 5.49 -0.93
C VAL A 133 -16.39 3.98 -0.84
N GLY A 134 -15.95 3.22 -1.86
CA GLY A 134 -16.04 1.77 -1.87
C GLY A 134 -15.24 1.10 -0.72
N ALA A 135 -14.02 1.59 -0.46
CA ALA A 135 -13.22 1.13 0.68
C ALA A 135 -13.89 1.42 2.01
N LEU A 136 -14.41 2.64 2.21
CA LEU A 136 -15.10 3.05 3.43
C LEU A 136 -16.39 2.23 3.64
N ALA A 137 -17.15 1.95 2.59
CA ALA A 137 -18.36 1.12 2.66
C ALA A 137 -18.03 -0.29 3.18
N VAL A 138 -17.00 -0.94 2.62
CA VAL A 138 -16.55 -2.26 3.09
C VAL A 138 -15.99 -2.17 4.50
N MET A 139 -15.22 -1.14 4.82
CA MET A 139 -14.68 -0.95 6.17
C MET A 139 -15.81 -0.79 7.20
N LEU A 140 -16.83 0.01 6.92
CA LEU A 140 -17.99 0.18 7.80
C LEU A 140 -18.75 -1.15 7.97
N LEU A 141 -18.90 -1.94 6.91
CA LEU A 141 -19.50 -3.27 6.97
C LEU A 141 -18.68 -4.20 7.88
N ILE A 142 -17.35 -4.23 7.73
CA ILE A 142 -16.46 -5.01 8.58
C ILE A 142 -16.54 -4.57 10.04
N LEU A 143 -16.59 -3.27 10.31
CA LEU A 143 -16.74 -2.74 11.66
C LEU A 143 -18.09 -3.12 12.28
N TRP A 144 -19.17 -3.07 11.51
CA TRP A 144 -20.50 -3.51 11.95
C TRP A 144 -20.51 -5.01 12.27
N VAL A 145 -19.94 -5.84 11.39
CA VAL A 145 -19.82 -7.29 11.59
C VAL A 145 -18.94 -7.60 12.82
N SER A 146 -17.82 -6.88 12.99
CA SER A 146 -16.90 -7.09 14.12
C SER A 146 -17.52 -6.88 15.49
N GLN A 147 -18.65 -6.14 15.52
CA GLN A 147 -19.41 -5.95 16.77
C GLN A 147 -20.31 -7.13 17.11
N LYS A 148 -20.71 -7.93 16.12
CA LYS A 148 -21.63 -9.06 16.29
C LYS A 148 -20.92 -10.40 16.40
N VAL A 149 -19.71 -10.50 15.89
CA VAL A 149 -18.97 -11.77 15.79
C VAL A 149 -17.92 -11.86 16.88
N LYS A 150 -17.86 -13.01 17.56
CA LYS A 150 -16.82 -13.33 18.55
C LYS A 150 -15.71 -14.13 17.86
N GLY A 151 -14.49 -13.57 17.85
CA GLY A 151 -13.30 -14.27 17.34
C GLY A 151 -12.67 -13.63 16.10
N ASN A 152 -11.32 -13.60 16.09
CA ASN A 152 -10.54 -12.98 15.03
C ASN A 152 -10.62 -13.76 13.71
N VAL A 153 -10.63 -15.10 13.80
CA VAL A 153 -10.67 -15.98 12.62
C VAL A 153 -12.00 -15.81 11.86
N THR A 154 -13.11 -15.74 12.58
CA THR A 154 -14.44 -15.55 11.96
C THR A 154 -14.51 -14.20 11.24
N LEU A 155 -13.98 -13.13 11.85
CA LEU A 155 -13.95 -11.82 11.21
C LEU A 155 -13.06 -11.83 9.94
N LEU A 156 -11.95 -12.55 9.98
CA LEU A 156 -11.07 -12.72 8.82
C LEU A 156 -11.80 -13.45 7.67
N ILE A 157 -12.50 -14.56 7.99
CA ILE A 157 -13.27 -15.34 7.00
C ILE A 157 -14.34 -14.45 6.36
N ILE A 158 -15.08 -13.69 7.16
CA ILE A 158 -16.12 -12.78 6.65
C ILE A 158 -15.51 -11.71 5.75
N GLY A 159 -14.35 -11.15 6.11
CA GLY A 159 -13.64 -10.21 5.25
C GLY A 159 -13.29 -10.80 3.88
N VAL A 160 -12.79 -12.03 3.85
CA VAL A 160 -12.51 -12.77 2.62
C VAL A 160 -13.79 -13.00 1.80
N MET A 161 -14.91 -13.38 2.44
CA MET A 161 -16.21 -13.58 1.76
C MET A 161 -16.74 -12.29 1.15
N ILE A 162 -16.60 -11.15 1.85
CA ILE A 162 -16.94 -9.83 1.32
C ILE A 162 -16.09 -9.52 0.08
N GLY A 163 -14.80 -9.84 0.12
CA GLY A 163 -13.90 -9.71 -1.03
C GLY A 163 -14.36 -10.54 -2.24
N TYR A 164 -14.75 -11.80 -2.02
CA TYR A 164 -15.29 -12.64 -3.10
C TYR A 164 -16.61 -12.10 -3.66
N LEU A 165 -17.50 -11.62 -2.80
CA LEU A 165 -18.76 -11.01 -3.23
C LEU A 165 -18.50 -9.76 -4.09
N ALA A 166 -17.59 -8.89 -3.66
CA ALA A 166 -17.19 -7.72 -4.44
C ALA A 166 -16.62 -8.11 -5.81
N ASN A 167 -15.74 -9.12 -5.86
CA ASN A 167 -15.19 -9.62 -7.12
C ASN A 167 -16.26 -10.25 -8.04
N ALA A 168 -17.24 -10.94 -7.49
CA ALA A 168 -18.35 -11.49 -8.26
C ALA A 168 -19.18 -10.37 -8.91
N ILE A 169 -19.51 -9.31 -8.16
CA ILE A 169 -20.20 -8.13 -8.69
C ILE A 169 -19.37 -7.45 -9.78
N ILE A 170 -18.07 -7.24 -9.56
CA ILE A 170 -17.15 -6.70 -10.56
C ILE A 170 -17.15 -7.56 -11.83
N GLY A 171 -17.18 -8.89 -11.69
CA GLY A 171 -17.26 -9.81 -12.82
C GLY A 171 -18.51 -9.59 -13.66
N VAL A 172 -19.67 -9.44 -13.03
CA VAL A 172 -20.93 -9.14 -13.71
C VAL A 172 -20.88 -7.77 -14.41
N LEU A 173 -20.34 -6.74 -13.74
CA LEU A 173 -20.20 -5.40 -14.31
C LEU A 173 -19.30 -5.41 -15.56
N LYS A 174 -18.16 -6.13 -15.51
CA LYS A 174 -17.25 -6.29 -16.66
C LYS A 174 -17.92 -6.98 -17.83
N PHE A 175 -18.73 -8.01 -17.59
CA PHE A 175 -19.45 -8.72 -18.65
C PHE A 175 -20.45 -7.80 -19.37
N LEU A 176 -21.05 -6.85 -18.66
CA LEU A 176 -22.03 -5.93 -19.19
C LEU A 176 -21.43 -4.65 -19.77
N ALA A 177 -20.17 -4.32 -19.48
CA ALA A 177 -19.54 -3.05 -19.84
C ALA A 177 -18.95 -3.07 -21.26
N PRO A 178 -18.77 -1.90 -21.91
CA PRO A 178 -18.01 -1.75 -23.15
C PRO A 178 -16.54 -2.15 -22.94
N GLU A 179 -15.91 -2.63 -24.02
CA GLU A 179 -14.51 -3.11 -24.00
C GLU A 179 -13.53 -2.01 -23.55
N GLU A 180 -13.73 -0.76 -23.98
CA GLU A 180 -12.89 0.38 -23.59
C GLU A 180 -12.90 0.61 -22.07
N ASP A 181 -14.09 0.52 -21.44
CA ASP A 181 -14.25 0.71 -19.99
C ASP A 181 -13.66 -0.46 -19.21
N VAL A 182 -13.81 -1.68 -19.72
CA VAL A 182 -13.15 -2.87 -19.13
C VAL A 182 -11.63 -2.71 -19.19
N LYS A 183 -11.07 -2.25 -20.32
CA LYS A 183 -9.65 -1.99 -20.47
C LYS A 183 -9.16 -0.92 -19.47
N ALA A 184 -9.89 0.19 -19.35
CA ALA A 184 -9.57 1.26 -18.38
C ALA A 184 -9.56 0.73 -16.94
N PHE A 185 -10.58 -0.05 -16.55
CA PHE A 185 -10.66 -0.68 -15.23
C PHE A 185 -9.50 -1.67 -14.97
N VAL A 186 -9.15 -2.49 -15.96
CA VAL A 186 -8.03 -3.44 -15.86
C VAL A 186 -6.71 -2.70 -15.67
N VAL A 187 -6.45 -1.65 -16.46
CA VAL A 187 -5.24 -0.82 -16.34
C VAL A 187 -5.16 -0.17 -14.96
N TRP A 188 -6.30 0.35 -14.44
CA TRP A 188 -6.35 0.86 -13.07
C TRP A 188 -5.99 -0.22 -12.04
N GLY A 189 -6.49 -1.43 -12.21
CA GLY A 189 -6.26 -2.57 -11.31
C GLY A 189 -4.83 -3.12 -11.32
N LEU A 190 -4.01 -2.75 -12.30
CA LEU A 190 -2.60 -3.14 -12.35
C LEU A 190 -1.75 -2.41 -11.30
N GLY A 191 -2.23 -1.28 -10.79
CA GLY A 191 -1.51 -0.45 -9.82
C GLY A 191 -0.32 0.28 -10.45
N SER A 192 -0.11 1.54 -10.08
CA SER A 192 1.02 2.33 -10.56
C SER A 192 1.32 3.49 -9.62
N PHE A 193 2.61 3.75 -9.37
CA PHE A 193 3.03 4.97 -8.68
C PHE A 193 3.07 6.19 -9.61
N SER A 194 3.02 5.99 -10.94
CA SER A 194 3.06 7.07 -11.92
C SER A 194 1.72 7.77 -12.17
N ARG A 195 0.63 7.25 -11.60
CA ARG A 195 -0.69 7.89 -11.69
C ARG A 195 -0.78 9.18 -10.87
N VAL A 196 0.02 9.27 -9.82
CA VAL A 196 -0.02 10.37 -8.86
C VAL A 196 1.00 11.42 -9.29
N SER A 197 0.53 12.54 -9.81
CA SER A 197 1.37 13.64 -10.31
C SER A 197 0.81 14.99 -9.87
N GLY A 198 1.64 16.04 -9.96
CA GLY A 198 1.23 17.41 -9.66
C GLY A 198 0.61 17.57 -8.26
N ASP A 199 -0.51 18.28 -8.19
CA ASP A 199 -1.20 18.62 -6.94
C ASP A 199 -1.74 17.38 -6.20
N GLU A 200 -2.11 16.33 -6.94
CA GLU A 200 -2.57 15.07 -6.33
C GLU A 200 -1.46 14.40 -5.51
N MET A 201 -0.21 14.46 -5.97
CA MET A 201 0.93 13.94 -5.23
C MET A 201 1.13 14.69 -3.92
N ILE A 202 1.03 16.01 -3.95
CA ILE A 202 1.18 16.85 -2.75
C ILE A 202 0.11 16.47 -1.72
N LEU A 203 -1.15 16.38 -2.16
CA LEU A 203 -2.26 15.99 -1.29
C LEU A 203 -2.07 14.58 -0.72
N PHE A 204 -1.67 13.63 -1.56
CA PHE A 204 -1.42 12.25 -1.14
C PHE A 204 -0.30 12.17 -0.09
N VAL A 205 0.83 12.86 -0.33
CA VAL A 205 1.96 12.91 0.61
C VAL A 205 1.54 13.55 1.94
N ILE A 206 0.81 14.67 1.91
CA ILE A 206 0.31 15.34 3.13
C ILE A 206 -0.60 14.38 3.92
N LEU A 207 -1.56 13.73 3.26
CA LEU A 207 -2.46 12.77 3.91
C LEU A 207 -1.67 11.64 4.57
N MET A 208 -0.68 11.07 3.88
CA MET A 208 0.14 9.99 4.44
C MET A 208 1.05 10.48 5.57
N CYS A 209 1.59 11.69 5.50
CA CYS A 209 2.38 12.32 6.57
C CYS A 209 1.54 12.59 7.84
N ILE A 210 0.22 12.70 7.73
CA ILE A 210 -0.69 12.79 8.88
C ILE A 210 -1.07 11.39 9.37
N LEU A 211 -1.44 10.48 8.48
CA LEU A 211 -1.97 9.17 8.84
C LEU A 211 -0.92 8.23 9.43
N LEU A 212 0.33 8.27 8.96
CA LEU A 212 1.40 7.42 9.50
C LEU A 212 1.73 7.74 10.97
N PRO A 213 1.93 9.01 11.38
CA PRO A 213 2.07 9.35 12.80
C PRO A 213 0.82 9.02 13.63
N LEU A 214 -0.39 9.22 13.10
CA LEU A 214 -1.62 8.82 13.78
C LEU A 214 -1.67 7.32 14.05
N ALA A 215 -1.18 6.49 13.09
CA ALA A 215 -1.06 5.05 13.32
C ALA A 215 -0.10 4.72 14.47
N CYS A 216 0.94 5.52 14.69
CA CYS A 216 1.88 5.32 15.81
C CYS A 216 1.24 5.53 17.20
N LEU A 217 0.13 6.27 17.31
CA LEU A 217 -0.60 6.41 18.57
C LEU A 217 -1.17 5.08 19.07
N LEU A 218 -1.33 4.10 18.18
CA LEU A 218 -1.86 2.78 18.48
C LEU A 218 -0.79 1.77 18.98
N ILE A 219 0.49 2.16 19.04
CA ILE A 219 1.62 1.30 19.42
C ILE A 219 1.37 0.61 20.77
N LYS A 220 0.96 1.37 21.79
CA LYS A 220 0.69 0.82 23.14
C LYS A 220 -0.43 -0.24 23.09
N SER A 221 -1.52 0.06 22.40
CA SER A 221 -2.64 -0.87 22.23
C SER A 221 -2.21 -2.14 21.48
N MET A 222 -1.39 -2.00 20.45
CA MET A 222 -0.87 -3.13 19.65
C MET A 222 0.07 -4.01 20.49
N ASN A 223 0.96 -3.42 21.30
CA ASN A 223 1.82 -4.17 22.20
C ASN A 223 1.01 -4.97 23.24
N LEU A 224 -0.03 -4.38 23.81
CA LEU A 224 -0.92 -5.07 24.74
C LEU A 224 -1.70 -6.20 24.06
N LEU A 225 -2.17 -6.01 22.82
CA LEU A 225 -2.87 -7.05 22.06
C LEU A 225 -1.99 -8.28 21.77
N LEU A 226 -0.66 -8.15 21.68
CA LEU A 226 0.26 -9.28 21.54
C LEU A 226 0.24 -10.23 22.74
N LEU A 227 0.03 -9.68 23.97
CA LEU A 227 0.05 -10.47 25.21
C LEU A 227 -1.16 -11.40 25.35
N GLY A 228 -2.16 -11.21 24.52
CA GLY A 228 -3.39 -11.96 24.60
C GLY A 228 -4.55 -11.16 25.20
N ASP A 229 -5.78 -11.51 24.78
CA ASP A 229 -6.97 -10.74 25.15
C ASP A 229 -7.20 -10.66 26.66
N ARG A 230 -7.02 -11.80 27.36
CA ARG A 230 -7.20 -11.86 28.82
C ARG A 230 -6.18 -10.98 29.54
N TYR A 231 -4.91 -11.05 29.16
CA TYR A 231 -3.86 -10.21 29.76
C TYR A 231 -4.05 -8.73 29.43
N ALA A 232 -4.35 -8.42 28.17
CA ALA A 232 -4.61 -7.05 27.75
C ALA A 232 -5.79 -6.42 28.51
N ALA A 233 -6.88 -7.18 28.73
CA ALA A 233 -8.03 -6.74 29.51
C ALA A 233 -7.67 -6.48 30.98
N ASN A 234 -6.91 -7.37 31.59
CA ASN A 234 -6.45 -7.20 32.99
C ASN A 234 -5.54 -5.97 33.17
N LEU A 235 -4.83 -5.56 32.12
CA LEU A 235 -4.02 -4.34 32.06
C LEU A 235 -4.85 -3.09 31.72
N GLY A 236 -6.19 -3.20 31.68
CA GLY A 236 -7.10 -2.08 31.46
C GLY A 236 -7.35 -1.72 30.00
N LEU A 237 -6.90 -2.54 29.02
CA LEU A 237 -7.17 -2.28 27.61
C LEU A 237 -8.61 -2.65 27.26
N ASN A 238 -9.37 -1.70 26.71
CA ASN A 238 -10.62 -2.02 26.05
C ASN A 238 -10.33 -2.65 24.69
N ILE A 239 -10.31 -4.00 24.65
CA ILE A 239 -9.93 -4.80 23.49
C ILE A 239 -10.78 -4.46 22.25
N ARG A 240 -12.10 -4.30 22.44
CA ARG A 240 -13.03 -4.00 21.34
C ARG A 240 -12.70 -2.65 20.70
N ARG A 241 -12.49 -1.61 21.53
CA ARG A 241 -12.13 -0.27 21.06
C ARG A 241 -10.74 -0.28 20.39
N ALA A 242 -9.76 -0.95 21.00
CA ALA A 242 -8.41 -1.04 20.46
C ALA A 242 -8.39 -1.71 19.10
N ARG A 243 -9.05 -2.86 18.92
CA ARG A 243 -9.18 -3.54 17.64
C ARG A 243 -9.87 -2.68 16.60
N MET A 244 -10.98 -2.05 16.95
CA MET A 244 -11.71 -1.17 16.05
C MET A 244 -10.82 -0.03 15.55
N LEU A 245 -10.07 0.64 16.43
CA LEU A 245 -9.18 1.73 16.05
C LEU A 245 -8.04 1.25 15.14
N VAL A 246 -7.47 0.08 15.41
CA VAL A 246 -6.41 -0.49 14.54
C VAL A 246 -6.95 -0.88 13.17
N ILE A 247 -8.16 -1.47 13.08
CA ILE A 247 -8.82 -1.80 11.81
C ILE A 247 -9.11 -0.52 11.01
N ILE A 248 -9.63 0.53 11.67
CA ILE A 248 -9.90 1.83 11.02
C ILE A 248 -8.59 2.43 10.49
N SER A 249 -7.54 2.50 11.33
CA SER A 249 -6.24 3.04 10.93
C SER A 249 -5.67 2.30 9.72
N SER A 250 -5.65 0.97 9.77
CA SER A 250 -5.20 0.14 8.66
C SER A 250 -6.06 0.32 7.41
N GLY A 251 -7.37 0.32 7.59
CA GLY A 251 -8.32 0.46 6.48
C GLY A 251 -8.20 1.80 5.75
N VAL A 252 -8.03 2.90 6.50
CA VAL A 252 -7.83 4.23 5.93
C VAL A 252 -6.51 4.31 5.17
N LEU A 253 -5.41 3.77 5.73
CA LEU A 253 -4.12 3.72 5.03
C LEU A 253 -4.23 3.00 3.68
N VAL A 254 -4.88 1.83 3.67
CA VAL A 254 -5.09 1.04 2.44
C VAL A 254 -6.02 1.76 1.47
N ALA A 255 -7.12 2.33 1.96
CA ALA A 255 -8.09 3.04 1.14
C ALA A 255 -7.44 4.20 0.36
N ILE A 256 -6.66 5.02 1.07
CA ILE A 256 -5.95 6.16 0.47
C ILE A 256 -4.92 5.67 -0.55
N VAL A 257 -4.05 4.71 -0.18
CA VAL A 257 -3.06 4.18 -1.13
C VAL A 257 -3.74 3.56 -2.36
N THR A 258 -4.81 2.77 -2.16
CA THR A 258 -5.52 2.13 -3.28
C THR A 258 -6.21 3.15 -4.17
N ALA A 259 -6.75 4.23 -3.61
CA ALA A 259 -7.40 5.29 -4.38
C ALA A 259 -6.44 5.99 -5.34
N TYR A 260 -5.24 6.31 -4.86
CA TYR A 260 -4.25 7.04 -5.65
C TYR A 260 -3.39 6.15 -6.55
N CYS A 261 -2.96 4.99 -6.03
CA CYS A 261 -2.00 4.11 -6.72
C CYS A 261 -2.65 2.89 -7.37
N GLY A 262 -3.96 2.67 -7.17
CA GLY A 262 -4.60 1.39 -7.46
C GLY A 262 -4.26 0.31 -6.42
N PRO A 263 -4.82 -0.90 -6.54
CA PRO A 263 -4.57 -1.98 -5.60
C PRO A 263 -3.14 -2.49 -5.73
N ILE A 264 -2.37 -2.39 -4.63
CA ILE A 264 -1.00 -2.92 -4.54
C ILE A 264 -0.99 -4.00 -3.46
N MET A 265 -0.65 -5.23 -3.86
CA MET A 265 -0.58 -6.39 -2.99
C MET A 265 0.86 -6.66 -2.53
N PHE A 266 1.03 -7.63 -1.64
CA PHE A 266 2.29 -8.16 -1.12
C PHE A 266 3.11 -7.23 -0.22
N ILE A 267 3.19 -5.92 -0.43
CA ILE A 267 3.96 -5.01 0.44
C ILE A 267 3.49 -5.14 1.89
N GLY A 268 2.19 -5.01 2.14
CA GLY A 268 1.63 -5.12 3.48
C GLY A 268 1.76 -6.52 4.11
N LEU A 269 1.95 -7.55 3.30
CA LEU A 269 2.15 -8.91 3.79
C LEU A 269 3.64 -9.20 4.06
N ALA A 270 4.52 -8.89 3.10
CA ALA A 270 5.93 -9.25 3.13
C ALA A 270 6.77 -8.38 4.08
N VAL A 271 6.53 -7.06 4.06
CA VAL A 271 7.39 -6.10 4.77
C VAL A 271 7.39 -6.27 6.29
N PRO A 272 6.26 -6.50 6.98
CA PRO A 272 6.29 -6.74 8.42
C PRO A 272 7.12 -7.96 8.81
N HIS A 273 7.15 -9.00 7.96
CA HIS A 273 8.01 -10.17 8.16
C HIS A 273 9.49 -9.81 8.00
N LEU A 274 9.81 -9.06 6.95
CA LEU A 274 11.17 -8.59 6.71
C LEU A 274 11.67 -7.71 7.86
N ALA A 275 10.84 -6.77 8.33
CA ALA A 275 11.17 -5.90 9.46
C ALA A 275 11.43 -6.70 10.74
N ARG A 276 10.58 -7.70 11.07
CA ARG A 276 10.82 -8.60 12.22
C ARG A 276 12.12 -9.40 12.07
N ALA A 277 12.44 -9.90 10.89
CA ALA A 277 13.68 -10.64 10.63
C ALA A 277 14.92 -9.77 10.79
N ILE A 278 14.86 -8.50 10.33
CA ILE A 278 15.96 -7.53 10.43
C ILE A 278 16.15 -7.07 11.88
N PHE A 279 15.06 -6.63 12.54
CA PHE A 279 15.14 -5.99 13.86
C PHE A 279 15.06 -6.99 15.02
N ARG A 280 14.57 -8.20 14.79
CA ARG A 280 14.44 -9.28 15.79
C ARG A 280 13.70 -8.82 17.05
N THR A 281 12.63 -8.07 16.89
CA THR A 281 11.78 -7.55 17.95
C THR A 281 10.31 -7.68 17.61
N SER A 282 9.48 -7.81 18.63
CA SER A 282 8.01 -7.74 18.52
C SER A 282 7.47 -6.43 19.10
N ASP A 283 8.31 -5.57 19.70
CA ASP A 283 7.88 -4.28 20.22
C ASP A 283 7.54 -3.32 19.07
N HIS A 284 6.28 -2.91 19.00
CA HIS A 284 5.78 -2.01 17.96
C HIS A 284 6.40 -0.61 18.02
N ALA A 285 6.99 -0.20 19.16
CA ALA A 285 7.69 1.08 19.25
C ALA A 285 8.90 1.14 18.28
N ILE A 286 9.57 0.01 18.10
CA ILE A 286 10.69 -0.13 17.16
C ILE A 286 10.17 -0.67 15.81
N LEU A 287 9.27 -1.65 15.87
CA LEU A 287 8.85 -2.41 14.70
C LEU A 287 8.00 -1.59 13.73
N MET A 288 7.15 -0.67 14.22
CA MET A 288 6.27 0.12 13.35
C MET A 288 7.05 1.12 12.48
N PRO A 289 7.94 1.98 13.02
CA PRO A 289 8.76 2.84 12.17
C PRO A 289 9.73 2.03 11.29
N ALA A 290 10.29 0.92 11.80
CA ALA A 290 11.11 0.02 11.00
C ALA A 290 10.35 -0.58 9.81
N THR A 291 9.09 -0.98 10.03
CA THR A 291 8.22 -1.51 8.98
C THR A 291 7.90 -0.44 7.93
N ALA A 292 7.63 0.81 8.34
CA ALA A 292 7.41 1.92 7.42
C ALA A 292 8.64 2.15 6.53
N LEU A 293 9.85 2.20 7.11
CA LEU A 293 11.10 2.37 6.36
C LEU A 293 11.39 1.20 5.41
N CYS A 294 11.21 -0.04 5.87
CA CYS A 294 11.36 -1.22 5.01
C CYS A 294 10.34 -1.20 3.86
N GLY A 295 9.11 -0.73 4.11
CA GLY A 295 8.07 -0.58 3.09
C GLY A 295 8.45 0.45 2.03
N ALA A 296 9.00 1.58 2.43
CA ALA A 296 9.52 2.61 1.54
C ALA A 296 10.66 2.06 0.66
N VAL A 297 11.63 1.36 1.26
CA VAL A 297 12.73 0.72 0.52
C VAL A 297 12.21 -0.27 -0.51
N LEU A 298 11.31 -1.20 -0.11
CA LEU A 298 10.78 -2.21 -1.02
C LEU A 298 9.99 -1.57 -2.16
N ALA A 299 9.16 -0.57 -1.87
CA ALA A 299 8.38 0.13 -2.89
C ALA A 299 9.28 0.88 -3.89
N LEU A 300 10.35 1.53 -3.43
CA LEU A 300 11.35 2.17 -4.31
C LEU A 300 12.06 1.16 -5.21
N VAL A 301 12.43 -0.01 -4.69
CA VAL A 301 13.01 -1.10 -5.48
C VAL A 301 12.02 -1.60 -6.52
N CYS A 302 10.76 -1.82 -6.13
CA CYS A 302 9.72 -2.24 -7.07
C CYS A 302 9.44 -1.17 -8.14
N ASN A 303 9.44 0.12 -7.77
CA ASN A 303 9.29 1.21 -8.73
C ASN A 303 10.45 1.26 -9.74
N LEU A 304 11.68 1.03 -9.27
CA LEU A 304 12.86 0.97 -10.13
C LEU A 304 12.78 -0.19 -11.13
N ILE A 305 12.38 -1.38 -10.66
CA ILE A 305 12.18 -2.55 -11.52
C ILE A 305 11.07 -2.30 -12.54
N ALA A 306 9.96 -1.69 -12.11
CA ALA A 306 8.83 -1.39 -12.99
C ALA A 306 9.19 -0.43 -14.14
N ARG A 307 10.26 0.37 -13.99
CA ARG A 307 10.70 1.39 -14.95
C ARG A 307 12.02 1.05 -15.64
N MET A 308 12.45 -0.20 -15.59
CA MET A 308 13.70 -0.60 -16.24
C MET A 308 13.72 -0.24 -17.73
N PRO A 309 14.83 0.30 -18.24
CA PRO A 309 14.98 0.61 -19.66
C PRO A 309 14.88 -0.67 -20.51
N GLY A 310 14.24 -0.59 -21.66
CA GLY A 310 14.07 -1.72 -22.60
C GLY A 310 12.64 -2.19 -22.78
N PHE A 311 11.70 -1.67 -21.99
CA PHE A 311 10.27 -1.91 -22.19
C PHE A 311 9.57 -0.62 -22.63
N GLU A 312 8.69 -0.72 -23.61
CA GLU A 312 7.78 0.36 -23.96
C GLU A 312 6.71 0.46 -22.85
N GLY A 313 6.83 1.47 -21.97
CA GLY A 313 5.96 1.69 -20.81
C GLY A 313 6.53 1.17 -19.49
N ALA A 314 5.77 1.34 -18.41
CA ALA A 314 6.12 0.83 -17.10
C ALA A 314 5.45 -0.52 -16.86
N LEU A 315 6.18 -1.46 -16.25
CA LEU A 315 5.58 -2.73 -15.80
C LEU A 315 4.54 -2.48 -14.70
N PRO A 316 3.49 -3.30 -14.62
CA PRO A 316 2.50 -3.20 -13.55
C PRO A 316 3.16 -3.36 -12.18
N VAL A 317 3.01 -2.35 -11.30
CA VAL A 317 3.63 -2.37 -9.96
C VAL A 317 3.14 -3.55 -9.14
N ASN A 318 1.86 -3.91 -9.27
CA ASN A 318 1.30 -5.05 -8.56
C ASN A 318 1.97 -6.39 -8.95
N SER A 319 2.29 -6.58 -10.21
CA SER A 319 3.03 -7.76 -10.69
C SER A 319 4.46 -7.78 -10.17
N VAL A 320 5.15 -6.63 -10.19
CA VAL A 320 6.51 -6.50 -9.66
C VAL A 320 6.54 -6.77 -8.15
N THR A 321 5.60 -6.19 -7.39
CA THR A 321 5.53 -6.43 -5.95
C THR A 321 5.22 -7.89 -5.60
N ALA A 322 4.44 -8.59 -6.44
CA ALA A 322 4.17 -10.00 -6.29
C ALA A 322 5.42 -10.85 -6.56
N LEU A 323 6.14 -10.56 -7.66
CA LEU A 323 7.37 -11.27 -8.04
C LEU A 323 8.48 -11.11 -6.98
N VAL A 324 8.59 -9.95 -6.35
CA VAL A 324 9.59 -9.70 -5.30
C VAL A 324 9.08 -10.18 -3.94
N GLY A 325 7.82 -9.93 -3.61
CA GLY A 325 7.24 -10.20 -2.31
C GLY A 325 7.02 -11.67 -2.02
N ALA A 326 6.56 -12.46 -2.99
CA ALA A 326 6.28 -13.89 -2.78
C ALA A 326 7.54 -14.70 -2.43
N PRO A 327 8.68 -14.56 -3.12
CA PRO A 327 9.92 -15.22 -2.72
C PRO A 327 10.42 -14.79 -1.34
N VAL A 328 10.30 -13.49 -0.99
CA VAL A 328 10.69 -12.97 0.33
C VAL A 328 9.88 -13.64 1.44
N ILE A 329 8.56 -13.74 1.26
CA ILE A 329 7.68 -14.41 2.24
C ILE A 329 8.06 -15.89 2.36
N ALA A 330 8.22 -16.59 1.24
CA ALA A 330 8.59 -18.00 1.23
C ALA A 330 9.92 -18.23 1.99
N MET A 331 10.95 -17.42 1.69
CA MET A 331 12.26 -17.51 2.35
C MET A 331 12.16 -17.28 3.87
N VAL A 332 11.39 -16.27 4.33
CA VAL A 332 11.20 -15.98 5.76
C VAL A 332 10.47 -17.12 6.47
N LEU A 333 9.44 -17.70 5.84
CA LEU A 333 8.68 -18.81 6.41
C LEU A 333 9.53 -20.09 6.52
N PHE A 334 10.32 -20.43 5.49
CA PHE A 334 11.23 -21.58 5.53
C PHE A 334 12.30 -21.43 6.60
N ARG A 335 12.86 -20.23 6.77
CA ARG A 335 13.88 -19.97 7.79
C ARG A 335 13.33 -20.11 9.21
N ARG A 336 12.11 -19.61 9.47
CA ARG A 336 11.43 -19.81 10.76
C ARG A 336 11.22 -21.27 11.10
N ARG A 337 10.78 -22.06 10.12
CA ARG A 337 10.55 -23.49 10.33
C ARG A 337 11.83 -24.26 10.71
N LYS A 338 12.99 -23.86 10.19
CA LYS A 338 14.29 -24.44 10.58
C LYS A 338 14.69 -24.04 12.01
N GLU A 339 14.48 -22.77 12.39
CA GLU A 339 14.75 -22.30 13.74
C GLU A 339 13.83 -22.98 14.78
N ASP A 340 12.55 -23.25 14.42
CA ASP A 340 11.59 -23.95 15.29
C ASP A 340 11.84 -25.49 15.33
N ALA A 341 12.46 -26.07 14.31
CA ALA A 341 12.82 -27.49 14.23
C ALA A 341 14.16 -27.83 14.90
N GLY A 342 14.90 -26.84 15.40
CA GLY A 342 16.17 -27.04 16.09
C GLY A 342 17.34 -27.45 15.19
N GLU A 343 17.24 -27.26 13.86
CA GLU A 343 18.31 -27.44 12.88
C GLU A 343 19.09 -26.14 12.59
#